data_b7ccd2f7ee40e67dc199f1c6590ced42
#
_entry.id   b7ccd2f7ee40e67dc199f1c6590ced42
#
_cell.length_a   1.000
_cell.length_b   1.000
_cell.length_c   1.000
_cell.angle_alpha   90.00
_cell.angle_beta   90.00
_cell.angle_gamma   90.00
#
_symmetry.space_group_name_H-M   'P 1'
#
loop_
_entity.id
_entity.type
_entity.pdbx_description
1 polymer ?
#
loop_
_entity_poly.entity_id
_entity_poly.type
_entity_poly.pdbx_seq_one_letter_code
_entity_poly.pdbx_strand_id
1 'polypeptide(L)'
;MQRRVPRLVLAGTNSGCGKTTVTCAVLQALISRGLRVGAAKCGPDYIDPMFHSRVIGAKSSNLDSFFFDRDTMRYLLAHNTQGCDVTVIEGVMGYYDGLGLTSTRASTYAAARETSSPVVLVVNARGAALSVLASVEGFLHFAPDSGIQGVILNGCSAMSYGPLSQELENRLGVRACGYLPRLPECALESRHLGLITADEVADLQEKLRKLAAVAEKTLDFAALLEIARSAPPLDFTPPVLPEAGAPVRIGVARDRAFCFYYEDSLDLLRQLGAELVPFSPLADEKLPDGVQGLYLGGGYPELYAARLEENHTLRRQIRDVVYAGMPCIAECGGFMYLTQGIAGRAMVGALPGDCFDTGKLTRFGYITATAREDNLLCRAGEQVPMHEFHHWDTPQPGDAFGAEKPSGKQWRCAYATDTLYAGFPHFHFYAKPVMAQRFLAACRKETL
;
A
#
# COMPACT_ATOMS: atom_id res chain seq x y z
N MET A 1 -12.84 -9.70 20.05
CA MET A 1 -11.56 -10.42 20.26
C MET A 1 -10.51 -9.47 20.79
N GLN A 2 -9.61 -9.97 21.65
CA GLN A 2 -8.52 -9.17 22.17
C GLN A 2 -7.18 -9.82 21.80
N ARG A 3 -6.24 -9.04 21.24
CA ARG A 3 -4.89 -9.53 20.89
C ARG A 3 -3.82 -8.53 21.29
N ARG A 4 -2.73 -9.03 21.87
CA ARG A 4 -1.56 -8.23 22.15
C ARG A 4 -0.63 -8.24 20.94
N VAL A 5 -0.37 -7.06 20.40
CA VAL A 5 0.51 -6.83 19.26
C VAL A 5 1.47 -5.70 19.66
N PRO A 6 2.73 -6.00 20.03
CA PRO A 6 3.75 -4.96 20.25
C PRO A 6 3.94 -4.19 18.94
N ARG A 7 3.68 -2.88 18.97
CA ARG A 7 3.67 -2.05 17.75
C ARG A 7 3.99 -0.60 18.04
N LEU A 8 4.52 0.08 17.04
CA LEU A 8 4.70 1.52 17.05
C LEU A 8 4.48 2.10 15.64
N VAL A 9 4.11 3.37 15.57
CA VAL A 9 4.00 4.13 14.32
C VAL A 9 5.21 5.02 14.18
N LEU A 10 5.91 4.95 13.03
CA LEU A 10 6.89 5.95 12.62
C LEU A 10 6.18 7.01 11.78
N ALA A 11 5.90 8.15 12.40
CA ALA A 11 5.23 9.28 11.77
C ALA A 11 6.23 10.36 11.38
N GLY A 12 5.90 11.22 10.44
CA GLY A 12 6.76 12.33 10.04
C GLY A 12 6.13 13.68 10.22
N THR A 13 6.93 14.73 10.33
CA THR A 13 6.42 16.10 10.36
C THR A 13 5.86 16.55 9.01
N ASN A 14 6.34 15.98 7.91
CA ASN A 14 5.91 16.28 6.54
C ASN A 14 6.39 15.19 5.57
N SER A 15 5.95 15.27 4.31
CA SER A 15 6.54 14.48 3.23
C SER A 15 8.02 14.86 3.05
N GLY A 16 8.89 13.86 2.82
CA GLY A 16 10.33 14.09 2.63
C GLY A 16 11.14 14.31 3.93
N CYS A 17 10.53 14.19 5.12
CA CYS A 17 11.30 14.27 6.39
C CYS A 17 12.21 13.05 6.65
N GLY A 18 12.13 12.00 5.78
CA GLY A 18 12.96 10.79 5.86
C GLY A 18 12.30 9.60 6.57
N LYS A 19 10.98 9.59 6.71
CA LYS A 19 10.24 8.45 7.31
C LYS A 19 10.67 7.11 6.74
N THR A 20 10.58 6.95 5.41
CA THR A 20 10.89 5.69 4.72
C THR A 20 12.32 5.23 5.01
N THR A 21 13.30 6.15 4.98
CA THR A 21 14.70 5.83 5.32
C THR A 21 14.82 5.34 6.76
N VAL A 22 14.20 6.05 7.72
CA VAL A 22 14.20 5.65 9.14
C VAL A 22 13.45 4.33 9.33
N THR A 23 12.31 4.15 8.69
CA THR A 23 11.54 2.89 8.77
C THR A 23 12.36 1.71 8.26
N CYS A 24 12.99 1.84 7.09
CA CYS A 24 13.86 0.80 6.52
C CYS A 24 15.05 0.49 7.43
N ALA A 25 15.67 1.52 8.04
CA ALA A 25 16.75 1.34 9.00
C ALA A 25 16.30 0.55 10.23
N VAL A 26 15.15 0.90 10.80
CA VAL A 26 14.57 0.24 11.97
C VAL A 26 14.18 -1.20 11.65
N LEU A 27 13.44 -1.43 10.54
CA LEU A 27 13.04 -2.77 10.14
C LEU A 27 14.25 -3.69 9.93
N GLN A 28 15.25 -3.23 9.17
CA GLN A 28 16.44 -4.01 8.87
C GLN A 28 17.26 -4.30 10.14
N ALA A 29 17.41 -3.34 11.04
CA ALA A 29 18.12 -3.53 12.30
C ALA A 29 17.38 -4.53 13.21
N LEU A 30 16.06 -4.44 13.35
CA LEU A 30 15.27 -5.38 14.15
C LEU A 30 15.36 -6.82 13.60
N ILE A 31 15.32 -6.99 12.28
CA ILE A 31 15.51 -8.29 11.63
C ILE A 31 16.94 -8.81 11.87
N SER A 32 17.95 -7.95 11.75
CA SER A 32 19.36 -8.32 12.04
C SER A 32 19.59 -8.75 13.48
N ARG A 33 18.74 -8.31 14.40
CA ARG A 33 18.70 -8.79 15.80
C ARG A 33 18.00 -10.13 16.00
N GLY A 34 17.52 -10.76 14.92
CA GLY A 34 16.81 -12.04 14.95
C GLY A 34 15.33 -11.94 15.37
N LEU A 35 14.74 -10.75 15.38
CA LEU A 35 13.33 -10.56 15.68
C LEU A 35 12.47 -10.87 14.45
N ARG A 36 11.29 -11.45 14.68
CA ARG A 36 10.24 -11.57 13.66
C ARG A 36 9.49 -10.26 13.62
N VAL A 37 9.68 -9.53 12.53
CA VAL A 37 9.18 -8.16 12.39
C VAL A 37 7.99 -8.12 11.44
N GLY A 38 6.86 -7.59 11.92
CA GLY A 38 5.75 -7.19 11.08
C GLY A 38 5.94 -5.75 10.60
N ALA A 39 5.47 -5.45 9.40
CA ALA A 39 5.41 -4.10 8.88
C ALA A 39 3.99 -3.76 8.44
N ALA A 40 3.63 -2.49 8.50
CA ALA A 40 2.42 -1.98 7.88
C ALA A 40 2.68 -0.58 7.31
N LYS A 41 1.96 -0.23 6.25
CA LYS A 41 1.99 1.11 5.66
C LYS A 41 0.64 1.78 5.82
N CYS A 42 0.61 3.01 6.34
CA CYS A 42 -0.59 3.82 6.32
C CYS A 42 -0.91 4.25 4.88
N GLY A 43 -2.20 4.17 4.52
CA GLY A 43 -2.68 4.57 3.20
C GLY A 43 -2.55 3.50 2.12
N PRO A 44 -2.94 3.83 0.87
CA PRO A 44 -3.14 2.89 -0.23
C PRO A 44 -1.87 2.65 -1.07
N ASP A 45 -0.70 2.71 -0.44
CA ASP A 45 0.60 2.58 -1.09
C ASP A 45 0.89 1.10 -1.42
N TYR A 46 1.39 0.83 -2.62
CA TYR A 46 1.85 -0.50 -3.04
C TYR A 46 3.36 -0.66 -2.94
N ILE A 47 4.10 0.43 -3.09
CA ILE A 47 5.57 0.41 -3.27
C ILE A 47 6.27 0.09 -1.95
N ASP A 48 5.96 0.83 -0.88
CA ASP A 48 6.60 0.63 0.42
C ASP A 48 6.31 -0.77 1.00
N PRO A 49 5.06 -1.31 0.98
CA PRO A 49 4.80 -2.69 1.41
C PRO A 49 5.55 -3.75 0.61
N MET A 50 5.66 -3.60 -0.71
CA MET A 50 6.46 -4.51 -1.52
C MET A 50 7.94 -4.46 -1.16
N PHE A 51 8.48 -3.26 -0.94
CA PHE A 51 9.86 -3.07 -0.54
C PHE A 51 10.14 -3.71 0.83
N HIS A 52 9.28 -3.43 1.83
CA HIS A 52 9.40 -4.04 3.15
C HIS A 52 9.36 -5.58 3.07
N SER A 53 8.49 -6.15 2.25
CA SER A 53 8.33 -7.60 2.14
C SER A 53 9.44 -8.25 1.32
N ARG A 54 9.72 -7.74 0.11
CA ARG A 54 10.62 -8.39 -0.84
C ARG A 54 12.09 -8.10 -0.60
N VAL A 55 12.42 -6.89 -0.16
CA VAL A 55 13.80 -6.44 -0.01
C VAL A 55 14.27 -6.58 1.43
N ILE A 56 13.45 -6.16 2.40
CA ILE A 56 13.80 -6.20 3.82
C ILE A 56 13.44 -7.57 4.45
N GLY A 57 12.38 -8.21 3.98
CA GLY A 57 11.90 -9.50 4.52
C GLY A 57 10.94 -9.35 5.71
N ALA A 58 10.37 -8.15 5.92
CA ALA A 58 9.32 -7.91 6.90
C ALA A 58 7.94 -8.14 6.25
N LYS A 59 7.12 -9.06 6.78
CA LYS A 59 5.74 -9.22 6.30
C LYS A 59 5.01 -7.89 6.40
N SER A 60 4.59 -7.33 5.26
CA SER A 60 4.00 -5.99 5.18
C SER A 60 2.58 -5.99 4.60
N SER A 61 1.73 -5.11 5.13
CA SER A 61 0.33 -4.92 4.74
C SER A 61 -0.01 -3.42 4.75
N ASN A 62 -1.25 -3.09 4.35
CA ASN A 62 -1.74 -1.73 4.37
C ASN A 62 -2.73 -1.51 5.53
N LEU A 63 -2.66 -0.33 6.15
CA LEU A 63 -3.62 0.15 7.12
C LEU A 63 -4.19 1.48 6.64
N ASP A 64 -5.45 1.48 6.24
CA ASP A 64 -6.06 2.63 5.59
C ASP A 64 -7.44 2.93 6.17
N SER A 65 -7.56 4.02 6.94
CA SER A 65 -8.80 4.44 7.57
C SER A 65 -9.81 5.10 6.61
N PHE A 66 -9.49 5.21 5.31
CA PHE A 66 -10.48 5.52 4.28
C PHE A 66 -11.19 4.27 3.78
N PHE A 67 -10.46 3.17 3.64
CA PHE A 67 -11.00 1.88 3.19
C PHE A 67 -11.71 1.12 4.29
N PHE A 68 -11.19 1.19 5.52
CA PHE A 68 -11.60 0.32 6.61
C PHE A 68 -12.15 1.10 7.79
N ASP A 69 -13.11 0.51 8.47
CA ASP A 69 -13.47 0.90 9.80
C ASP A 69 -12.40 0.47 10.83
N ARG A 70 -12.55 0.94 12.05
CA ARG A 70 -11.65 0.67 13.17
C ARG A 70 -11.43 -0.82 13.41
N ASP A 71 -12.50 -1.60 13.41
CA ASP A 71 -12.45 -3.01 13.75
C ASP A 71 -11.76 -3.82 12.67
N THR A 72 -12.02 -3.51 11.40
CA THR A 72 -11.33 -4.10 10.24
C THR A 72 -9.83 -3.75 10.25
N MET A 73 -9.45 -2.50 10.54
CA MET A 73 -8.03 -2.11 10.66
C MET A 73 -7.32 -2.89 11.76
N ARG A 74 -7.94 -3.03 12.93
CA ARG A 74 -7.39 -3.78 14.07
C ARG A 74 -7.30 -5.28 13.78
N TYR A 75 -8.32 -5.82 13.12
CA TYR A 75 -8.32 -7.21 12.67
C TYR A 75 -7.16 -7.47 11.71
N LEU A 76 -7.02 -6.67 10.65
CA LEU A 76 -5.94 -6.81 9.66
C LEU A 76 -4.56 -6.69 10.31
N LEU A 77 -4.37 -5.70 11.18
CA LEU A 77 -3.12 -5.55 11.93
C LEU A 77 -2.83 -6.79 12.79
N ALA A 78 -3.81 -7.29 13.56
CA ALA A 78 -3.63 -8.46 14.41
C ALA A 78 -3.44 -9.77 13.60
N HIS A 79 -4.10 -9.88 12.45
CA HIS A 79 -4.02 -11.05 11.56
C HIS A 79 -2.65 -11.12 10.86
N ASN A 80 -2.21 -10.01 10.27
CA ASN A 80 -0.99 -9.98 9.47
C ASN A 80 0.29 -10.05 10.31
N THR A 81 0.21 -9.63 11.56
CA THR A 81 1.36 -9.63 12.48
C THR A 81 1.37 -10.82 13.44
N GLN A 82 0.56 -11.84 13.15
CA GLN A 82 0.55 -13.06 13.96
C GLN A 82 1.92 -13.72 13.97
N GLY A 83 2.44 -13.95 15.17
CA GLY A 83 3.77 -14.53 15.38
C GLY A 83 4.93 -13.53 15.27
N CYS A 84 4.69 -12.25 15.01
CA CYS A 84 5.71 -11.22 15.07
C CYS A 84 6.03 -10.82 16.53
N ASP A 85 7.30 -10.50 16.78
CA ASP A 85 7.76 -10.03 18.08
C ASP A 85 7.55 -8.52 18.25
N VAL A 86 7.53 -7.78 17.11
CA VAL A 86 7.26 -6.35 17.04
C VAL A 86 6.72 -5.99 15.65
N THR A 87 5.89 -4.95 15.58
CA THR A 87 5.36 -4.39 14.34
C THR A 87 5.70 -2.91 14.22
N VAL A 88 6.23 -2.52 13.05
CA VAL A 88 6.49 -1.13 12.71
C VAL A 88 5.49 -0.68 11.66
N ILE A 89 4.74 0.36 11.97
CA ILE A 89 3.75 0.97 11.07
C ILE A 89 4.37 2.23 10.47
N GLU A 90 4.61 2.24 9.17
CA GLU A 90 5.09 3.43 8.48
C GLU A 90 3.94 4.37 8.16
N GLY A 91 4.05 5.62 8.61
CA GLY A 91 3.10 6.68 8.30
C GLY A 91 3.16 7.16 6.85
N VAL A 92 2.12 7.87 6.43
CA VAL A 92 2.00 8.55 5.13
C VAL A 92 2.04 10.06 5.34
N MET A 93 2.62 10.82 4.38
CA MET A 93 2.69 12.30 4.42
C MET A 93 3.19 12.86 5.77
N GLY A 94 2.69 13.99 6.23
CA GLY A 94 2.86 14.47 7.60
C GLY A 94 1.86 13.78 8.53
N TYR A 95 2.16 13.77 9.82
CA TYR A 95 1.40 13.03 10.83
C TYR A 95 -0.09 13.37 10.83
N TYR A 96 -0.41 14.66 10.71
CA TYR A 96 -1.79 15.16 10.69
C TYR A 96 -2.37 15.38 9.29
N ASP A 97 -1.57 15.15 8.22
CA ASP A 97 -2.02 15.36 6.84
C ASP A 97 -2.95 14.23 6.41
N GLY A 98 -4.20 14.58 6.11
CA GLY A 98 -5.22 13.63 5.69
C GLY A 98 -5.93 14.05 4.41
N LEU A 99 -7.22 13.80 4.33
CA LEU A 99 -8.03 14.13 3.15
C LEU A 99 -8.12 15.64 2.93
N GLY A 100 -7.60 16.11 1.78
CA GLY A 100 -7.51 17.53 1.48
C GLY A 100 -6.47 18.24 2.35
N LEU A 101 -6.65 19.56 2.53
CA LEU A 101 -5.63 20.39 3.20
C LEU A 101 -5.91 20.65 4.69
N THR A 102 -7.09 20.28 5.18
CA THR A 102 -7.56 20.71 6.51
C THR A 102 -8.19 19.59 7.34
N SER A 103 -8.11 18.35 6.88
CA SER A 103 -8.71 17.20 7.58
C SER A 103 -7.65 16.20 8.00
N THR A 104 -7.78 15.65 9.20
CA THR A 104 -6.95 14.55 9.69
C THR A 104 -7.52 13.16 9.30
N ARG A 105 -8.67 13.10 8.63
CA ARG A 105 -9.24 11.83 8.17
C ARG A 105 -8.28 11.16 7.17
N ALA A 106 -8.10 9.85 7.29
CA ALA A 106 -7.16 9.04 6.50
C ALA A 106 -5.68 9.48 6.63
N SER A 107 -5.32 10.18 7.71
CA SER A 107 -3.94 10.53 8.05
C SER A 107 -3.26 9.42 8.85
N THR A 108 -1.95 9.54 9.02
CA THR A 108 -1.18 8.71 9.96
C THR A 108 -1.71 8.83 11.39
N TYR A 109 -2.15 10.02 11.81
CA TYR A 109 -2.77 10.26 13.10
C TYR A 109 -4.09 9.47 13.26
N ALA A 110 -4.95 9.48 12.24
CA ALA A 110 -6.18 8.68 12.27
C ALA A 110 -5.86 7.17 12.41
N ALA A 111 -4.91 6.66 11.63
CA ALA A 111 -4.50 5.26 11.70
C ALA A 111 -3.89 4.89 13.08
N ALA A 112 -3.07 5.76 13.66
CA ALA A 112 -2.50 5.56 15.00
C ALA A 112 -3.59 5.49 16.08
N ARG A 113 -4.59 6.38 16.02
CA ARG A 113 -5.74 6.39 16.94
C ARG A 113 -6.61 5.15 16.79
N GLU A 114 -7.02 4.83 15.57
CA GLU A 114 -7.87 3.66 15.29
C GLU A 114 -7.22 2.37 15.77
N THR A 115 -5.91 2.25 15.62
CA THR A 115 -5.16 1.08 16.08
C THR A 115 -4.63 1.23 17.51
N SER A 116 -4.86 2.36 18.19
CA SER A 116 -4.30 2.67 19.52
C SER A 116 -2.79 2.42 19.59
N SER A 117 -2.07 2.83 18.55
CA SER A 117 -0.63 2.60 18.42
C SER A 117 0.17 3.80 18.92
N PRO A 118 1.16 3.61 19.80
CA PRO A 118 2.08 4.67 20.19
C PRO A 118 2.90 5.14 18.99
N VAL A 119 3.26 6.42 19.01
CA VAL A 119 3.89 7.11 17.89
C VAL A 119 5.29 7.54 18.22
N VAL A 120 6.23 7.32 17.31
CA VAL A 120 7.56 7.91 17.29
C VAL A 120 7.65 8.88 16.12
N LEU A 121 7.84 10.16 16.41
CA LEU A 121 7.87 11.22 15.42
C LEU A 121 9.27 11.35 14.80
N VAL A 122 9.36 11.20 13.48
CA VAL A 122 10.57 11.44 12.68
C VAL A 122 10.60 12.90 12.27
N VAL A 123 11.60 13.63 12.73
CA VAL A 123 11.75 15.07 12.49
C VAL A 123 13.01 15.33 11.68
N ASN A 124 12.87 16.08 10.59
CA ASN A 124 14.04 16.53 9.85
C ASN A 124 14.77 17.64 10.64
N ALA A 125 15.94 17.30 11.16
CA ALA A 125 16.78 18.21 11.95
C ALA A 125 17.91 18.85 11.13
N ARG A 126 17.92 18.70 9.83
CA ARG A 126 18.95 19.27 8.95
C ARG A 126 18.93 20.80 9.01
N GLY A 127 20.07 21.39 9.41
CA GLY A 127 20.21 22.85 9.50
C GLY A 127 19.36 23.52 10.59
N ALA A 128 18.82 22.72 11.52
CA ALA A 128 18.06 23.20 12.66
C ALA A 128 18.82 22.96 13.98
N ALA A 129 18.58 23.84 14.93
CA ALA A 129 19.05 23.71 16.32
C ALA A 129 17.81 23.69 17.23
N LEU A 130 17.69 24.61 18.16
CA LEU A 130 16.58 24.66 19.13
C LEU A 130 15.18 24.74 18.47
N SER A 131 15.09 25.25 17.25
CA SER A 131 13.82 25.31 16.48
C SER A 131 13.19 23.94 16.22
N VAL A 132 13.96 22.85 16.29
CA VAL A 132 13.43 21.48 16.24
C VAL A 132 12.42 21.24 17.36
N LEU A 133 12.71 21.76 18.57
CA LEU A 133 11.83 21.60 19.71
C LEU A 133 10.49 22.30 19.52
N ALA A 134 10.49 23.50 18.97
CA ALA A 134 9.25 24.22 18.66
C ALA A 134 8.37 23.43 17.67
N SER A 135 9.01 22.79 16.68
CA SER A 135 8.28 21.90 15.77
C SER A 135 7.68 20.70 16.51
N VAL A 136 8.49 20.00 17.33
CA VAL A 136 8.05 18.84 18.10
C VAL A 136 6.92 19.23 19.06
N GLU A 137 7.06 20.34 19.79
CA GLU A 137 6.04 20.87 20.71
C GLU A 137 4.70 21.10 19.99
N GLY A 138 4.75 21.69 18.78
CA GLY A 138 3.56 21.86 17.95
C GLY A 138 2.89 20.52 17.65
N PHE A 139 3.64 19.49 17.28
CA PHE A 139 3.07 18.16 17.01
C PHE A 139 2.53 17.47 18.27
N LEU A 140 3.19 17.64 19.42
CA LEU A 140 2.72 17.07 20.70
C LEU A 140 1.36 17.63 21.11
N HIS A 141 1.13 18.92 20.88
CA HIS A 141 -0.01 19.65 21.42
C HIS A 141 -1.07 20.02 20.36
N PHE A 142 -0.85 19.76 19.08
CA PHE A 142 -1.83 20.03 18.02
C PHE A 142 -3.14 19.27 18.25
N ALA A 143 -3.05 18.03 18.73
CA ALA A 143 -4.19 17.24 19.17
C ALA A 143 -3.96 16.74 20.60
N PRO A 144 -5.00 16.70 21.45
CA PRO A 144 -4.86 16.31 22.87
C PRO A 144 -4.45 14.85 23.04
N ASP A 145 -4.69 14.03 22.04
CA ASP A 145 -4.40 12.59 21.99
C ASP A 145 -3.42 12.26 20.87
N SER A 146 -2.36 13.07 20.70
CA SER A 146 -1.34 12.87 19.65
C SER A 146 -0.68 11.49 19.68
N GLY A 147 -0.61 10.83 20.84
CA GLY A 147 -0.01 9.52 21.02
C GLY A 147 1.52 9.49 20.80
N ILE A 148 2.15 10.65 20.64
CA ILE A 148 3.60 10.77 20.41
C ILE A 148 4.33 10.50 21.74
N GLN A 149 5.11 9.42 21.77
CA GLN A 149 5.88 8.99 22.94
C GLN A 149 7.39 9.12 22.75
N GLY A 150 7.83 9.28 21.49
CA GLY A 150 9.25 9.40 21.18
C GLY A 150 9.52 10.23 19.94
N VAL A 151 10.77 10.64 19.78
CA VAL A 151 11.26 11.45 18.64
C VAL A 151 12.55 10.86 18.12
N ILE A 152 12.66 10.75 16.78
CA ILE A 152 13.91 10.46 16.08
C ILE A 152 14.30 11.70 15.24
N LEU A 153 15.55 12.19 15.43
CA LEU A 153 16.08 13.33 14.67
C LEU A 153 16.79 12.82 13.40
N ASN A 154 16.15 13.00 12.24
CA ASN A 154 16.75 12.62 10.96
C ASN A 154 17.61 13.75 10.37
N GLY A 155 18.75 13.42 9.77
CA GLY A 155 19.72 14.38 9.25
C GLY A 155 20.50 15.12 10.35
N CYS A 156 20.50 14.62 11.56
CA CYS A 156 21.19 15.17 12.73
C CYS A 156 22.61 14.62 12.85
N SER A 157 23.55 15.42 13.34
CA SER A 157 24.91 14.96 13.68
C SER A 157 25.00 14.50 15.14
N ALA A 158 26.00 13.67 15.45
CA ALA A 158 26.27 13.27 16.84
C ALA A 158 26.49 14.47 17.78
N MET A 159 27.20 15.50 17.30
CA MET A 159 27.46 16.72 18.06
C MET A 159 26.19 17.50 18.40
N SER A 160 25.23 17.55 17.46
CA SER A 160 23.97 18.27 17.67
C SER A 160 22.96 17.45 18.48
N TYR A 161 23.01 16.12 18.37
CA TYR A 161 22.04 15.24 19.02
C TYR A 161 22.09 15.31 20.55
N GLY A 162 23.30 15.26 21.16
CA GLY A 162 23.43 15.25 22.63
C GLY A 162 22.68 16.40 23.32
N PRO A 163 22.97 17.67 22.98
CA PRO A 163 22.24 18.80 23.55
C PRO A 163 20.73 18.79 23.21
N LEU A 164 20.37 18.46 21.98
CA LEU A 164 18.96 18.46 21.56
C LEU A 164 18.14 17.36 22.25
N SER A 165 18.71 16.17 22.47
CA SER A 165 18.03 15.10 23.18
C SER A 165 17.71 15.47 24.63
N GLN A 166 18.64 16.12 25.33
CA GLN A 166 18.44 16.60 26.70
C GLN A 166 17.30 17.63 26.76
N GLU A 167 17.25 18.55 25.79
CA GLU A 167 16.21 19.58 25.75
C GLU A 167 14.83 19.00 25.37
N LEU A 168 14.77 17.98 24.48
CA LEU A 168 13.54 17.24 24.17
C LEU A 168 12.94 16.59 25.43
N GLU A 169 13.76 15.93 26.22
CA GLU A 169 13.33 15.26 27.44
C GLU A 169 13.01 16.24 28.58
N ASN A 170 13.86 17.25 28.80
CA ASN A 170 13.70 18.18 29.91
C ASN A 170 12.57 19.19 29.73
N ARG A 171 12.40 19.73 28.50
CA ARG A 171 11.38 20.75 28.22
C ARG A 171 10.07 20.16 27.77
N LEU A 172 10.11 19.12 26.92
CA LEU A 172 8.90 18.61 26.28
C LEU A 172 8.42 17.28 26.90
N GLY A 173 9.22 16.65 27.77
CA GLY A 173 8.88 15.39 28.40
C GLY A 173 8.70 14.24 27.40
N VAL A 174 9.24 14.36 26.19
CA VAL A 174 9.15 13.35 25.15
C VAL A 174 10.49 12.62 25.00
N ARG A 175 10.46 11.31 24.87
CA ARG A 175 11.66 10.47 24.79
C ARG A 175 12.46 10.71 23.52
N ALA A 176 13.74 10.99 23.62
CA ALA A 176 14.66 11.10 22.50
C ALA A 176 15.14 9.69 22.09
N CYS A 177 14.54 9.12 21.01
CA CYS A 177 14.80 7.76 20.55
C CYS A 177 16.03 7.63 19.64
N GLY A 178 16.86 8.66 19.55
CA GLY A 178 18.06 8.64 18.75
C GLY A 178 18.01 9.55 17.52
N TYR A 179 19.01 9.39 16.67
CA TYR A 179 19.12 10.18 15.43
C TYR A 179 19.63 9.32 14.28
N LEU A 180 19.36 9.75 13.07
CA LEU A 180 19.98 9.20 11.87
C LEU A 180 20.79 10.32 11.19
N PRO A 181 22.10 10.14 10.96
CA PRO A 181 22.91 11.13 10.25
C PRO A 181 22.55 11.14 8.75
N ARG A 182 23.03 12.14 8.05
CA ARG A 182 22.91 12.17 6.60
C ARG A 182 23.78 11.08 5.96
N LEU A 183 23.16 10.20 5.17
CA LEU A 183 23.80 9.06 4.49
C LEU A 183 23.44 9.11 2.99
N PRO A 184 24.10 9.98 2.20
CA PRO A 184 23.80 10.09 0.76
C PRO A 184 23.98 8.77 0.02
N GLU A 185 24.94 7.96 0.42
CA GLU A 185 25.26 6.65 -0.14
C GLU A 185 24.19 5.58 0.14
N CYS A 186 23.31 5.82 1.09
CA CYS A 186 22.18 4.97 1.44
C CYS A 186 20.85 5.57 0.99
N ALA A 187 20.86 6.57 0.09
CA ALA A 187 19.63 7.15 -0.45
C ALA A 187 18.82 6.08 -1.17
N LEU A 188 17.56 5.93 -0.75
CA LEU A 188 16.60 5.05 -1.39
C LEU A 188 15.77 5.90 -2.36
N GLU A 189 15.94 5.67 -3.66
CA GLU A 189 15.16 6.36 -4.67
C GLU A 189 13.74 5.79 -4.70
N SER A 190 12.77 6.58 -4.30
CA SER A 190 11.39 6.13 -4.04
C SER A 190 10.58 5.74 -5.28
N ARG A 191 10.99 6.15 -6.49
CA ARG A 191 10.12 6.05 -7.68
C ARG A 191 10.13 4.71 -8.40
N HIS A 192 11.05 3.78 -8.08
CA HIS A 192 11.22 2.52 -8.81
C HIS A 192 11.28 1.27 -7.93
N LEU A 193 10.94 1.38 -6.64
CA LEU A 193 11.04 0.27 -5.67
C LEU A 193 10.19 -0.96 -6.04
N GLY A 194 9.15 -0.81 -6.86
CA GLY A 194 8.33 -1.92 -7.34
C GLY A 194 8.90 -2.68 -8.55
N LEU A 195 9.92 -2.14 -9.23
CA LEU A 195 10.43 -2.62 -10.52
C LEU A 195 11.82 -3.27 -10.44
N ILE A 196 12.28 -3.63 -9.26
CA ILE A 196 13.67 -3.94 -8.95
C ILE A 196 14.12 -5.27 -9.54
N THR A 197 15.30 -5.29 -10.21
CA THR A 197 16.00 -6.52 -10.67
C THR A 197 16.68 -7.23 -9.51
N ALA A 198 17.13 -8.47 -9.71
CA ALA A 198 17.90 -9.20 -8.72
C ALA A 198 19.20 -8.46 -8.31
N ASP A 199 19.89 -7.84 -9.29
CA ASP A 199 21.12 -7.07 -9.02
C ASP A 199 20.81 -5.78 -8.25
N GLU A 200 19.73 -5.06 -8.60
CA GLU A 200 19.25 -3.91 -7.83
C GLU A 200 18.84 -4.29 -6.42
N VAL A 201 18.25 -5.48 -6.22
CA VAL A 201 17.93 -6.00 -4.89
C VAL A 201 19.20 -6.19 -4.07
N ALA A 202 20.30 -6.70 -4.66
CA ALA A 202 21.57 -6.90 -3.97
C ALA A 202 22.19 -5.56 -3.52
N ASP A 203 22.21 -4.54 -4.39
CA ASP A 203 22.68 -3.19 -4.05
C ASP A 203 21.83 -2.56 -2.94
N LEU A 204 20.51 -2.70 -3.04
CA LEU A 204 19.60 -2.20 -2.01
C LEU A 204 19.79 -2.91 -0.66
N GLN A 205 19.99 -4.22 -0.67
CA GLN A 205 20.27 -4.97 0.57
C GLN A 205 21.60 -4.55 1.20
N GLU A 206 22.61 -4.20 0.40
CA GLU A 206 23.84 -3.65 0.92
C GLU A 206 23.65 -2.27 1.56
N LYS A 207 22.92 -1.38 0.87
CA LYS A 207 22.53 -0.06 1.40
C LYS A 207 21.74 -0.19 2.69
N LEU A 208 20.79 -1.12 2.76
CA LEU A 208 20.02 -1.39 3.97
C LEU A 208 20.87 -1.91 5.12
N ARG A 209 21.84 -2.81 4.85
CA ARG A 209 22.77 -3.28 5.88
C ARG A 209 23.64 -2.15 6.43
N LYS A 210 24.16 -1.27 5.57
CA LYS A 210 24.90 -0.07 5.98
C LYS A 210 24.01 0.86 6.81
N LEU A 211 22.78 1.10 6.38
CA LEU A 211 21.80 1.94 7.06
C LEU A 211 21.47 1.38 8.46
N ALA A 212 21.21 0.08 8.55
CA ALA A 212 20.97 -0.62 9.82
C ALA A 212 22.18 -0.57 10.75
N ALA A 213 23.39 -0.76 10.23
CA ALA A 213 24.62 -0.67 11.04
C ALA A 213 24.87 0.73 11.64
N VAL A 214 24.43 1.79 10.94
CA VAL A 214 24.43 3.15 11.49
C VAL A 214 23.32 3.29 12.53
N ALA A 215 22.11 2.84 12.22
CA ALA A 215 20.97 2.89 13.12
C ALA A 215 21.25 2.18 14.46
N GLU A 216 21.94 1.03 14.43
CA GLU A 216 22.36 0.29 15.63
C GLU A 216 23.24 1.12 16.59
N LYS A 217 23.97 2.09 16.08
CA LYS A 217 24.86 2.96 16.87
C LYS A 217 24.20 4.26 17.30
N THR A 218 23.11 4.66 16.64
CA THR A 218 22.56 6.01 16.76
C THR A 218 21.09 6.05 17.21
N LEU A 219 20.35 4.94 17.09
CA LEU A 219 18.99 4.82 17.59
C LEU A 219 18.95 4.02 18.89
N ASP A 220 18.08 4.42 19.80
CA ASP A 220 17.78 3.68 21.04
C ASP A 220 16.71 2.61 20.76
N PHE A 221 17.16 1.42 20.35
CA PHE A 221 16.25 0.28 20.11
C PHE A 221 15.59 -0.24 21.38
N ALA A 222 16.18 -0.04 22.57
CA ALA A 222 15.54 -0.40 23.82
C ALA A 222 14.31 0.48 24.05
N ALA A 223 14.47 1.79 23.84
CA ALA A 223 13.37 2.75 23.89
C ALA A 223 12.27 2.44 22.87
N LEU A 224 12.64 2.17 21.61
CA LEU A 224 11.68 1.85 20.55
C LEU A 224 10.87 0.58 20.87
N LEU A 225 11.54 -0.46 21.37
CA LEU A 225 10.86 -1.71 21.75
C LEU A 225 10.01 -1.54 23.01
N GLU A 226 10.40 -0.69 23.96
CA GLU A 226 9.59 -0.36 25.12
C GLU A 226 8.31 0.39 24.71
N ILE A 227 8.44 1.41 23.84
CA ILE A 227 7.30 2.11 23.26
C ILE A 227 6.39 1.12 22.51
N ALA A 228 6.94 0.21 21.70
CA ALA A 228 6.14 -0.79 21.01
C ALA A 228 5.38 -1.72 21.94
N ARG A 229 5.99 -2.12 23.07
CA ARG A 229 5.37 -2.98 24.09
C ARG A 229 4.35 -2.26 24.95
N SER A 230 4.41 -0.93 25.05
CA SER A 230 3.43 -0.11 25.78
C SER A 230 2.08 -0.05 25.04
N ALA A 231 2.04 -0.43 23.77
CA ALA A 231 0.81 -0.46 23.00
C ALA A 231 -0.25 -1.34 23.68
N PRO A 232 -1.46 -0.81 23.93
CA PRO A 232 -2.53 -1.59 24.55
C PRO A 232 -2.96 -2.74 23.66
N PRO A 233 -3.55 -3.82 24.21
CA PRO A 233 -4.15 -4.87 23.40
C PRO A 233 -5.14 -4.30 22.37
N LEU A 234 -5.14 -4.88 21.16
CA LEU A 234 -6.16 -4.58 20.15
C LEU A 234 -7.45 -5.28 20.54
N ASP A 235 -8.51 -4.50 20.69
CA ASP A 235 -9.87 -5.02 20.90
C ASP A 235 -10.68 -4.72 19.63
N PHE A 236 -11.24 -5.77 19.00
CA PHE A 236 -11.96 -5.68 17.73
C PHE A 236 -12.97 -6.81 17.55
N THR A 237 -14.00 -6.51 16.77
CA THR A 237 -14.89 -7.50 16.18
C THR A 237 -14.33 -7.92 14.82
N PRO A 238 -14.03 -9.19 14.57
CA PRO A 238 -13.60 -9.63 13.24
C PRO A 238 -14.64 -9.26 12.18
N PRO A 239 -14.22 -8.87 10.97
CA PRO A 239 -15.16 -8.63 9.88
C PRO A 239 -15.92 -9.90 9.55
N VAL A 240 -17.20 -9.75 9.19
CA VAL A 240 -17.99 -10.84 8.66
C VAL A 240 -17.51 -11.13 7.25
N LEU A 241 -16.84 -12.26 7.07
CA LEU A 241 -16.35 -12.69 5.77
C LEU A 241 -17.35 -13.68 5.15
N PRO A 242 -17.49 -13.69 3.82
CA PRO A 242 -18.24 -14.71 3.12
C PRO A 242 -17.70 -16.13 3.41
N GLU A 243 -18.54 -17.12 3.30
CA GLU A 243 -18.10 -18.51 3.38
C GLU A 243 -17.24 -18.92 2.19
N ALA A 244 -16.27 -19.79 2.44
CA ALA A 244 -15.44 -20.33 1.38
C ALA A 244 -16.27 -21.24 0.46
N GLY A 245 -16.18 -21.01 -0.83
CA GLY A 245 -16.82 -21.88 -1.84
C GLY A 245 -15.89 -23.00 -2.31
N ALA A 246 -16.34 -23.72 -3.35
CA ALA A 246 -15.51 -24.74 -4.01
C ALA A 246 -14.19 -24.14 -4.52
N PRO A 247 -13.10 -24.94 -4.59
CA PRO A 247 -11.83 -24.47 -5.14
C PRO A 247 -11.99 -23.93 -6.57
N VAL A 248 -11.34 -22.78 -6.86
CA VAL A 248 -11.36 -22.14 -8.16
C VAL A 248 -9.98 -21.55 -8.49
N ARG A 249 -9.51 -21.72 -9.73
CA ARG A 249 -8.19 -21.28 -10.16
C ARG A 249 -8.26 -19.91 -10.81
N ILE A 250 -7.49 -18.96 -10.28
CA ILE A 250 -7.44 -17.57 -10.76
C ILE A 250 -6.04 -17.28 -11.28
N GLY A 251 -5.95 -16.94 -12.57
CA GLY A 251 -4.69 -16.44 -13.16
C GLY A 251 -4.42 -15.02 -12.68
N VAL A 252 -3.27 -14.81 -12.03
CA VAL A 252 -2.86 -13.49 -11.52
C VAL A 252 -1.65 -13.02 -12.31
N ALA A 253 -1.78 -11.91 -13.04
CA ALA A 253 -0.65 -11.31 -13.77
C ALA A 253 0.38 -10.80 -12.75
N ARG A 254 1.58 -11.37 -12.72
CA ARG A 254 2.58 -11.03 -11.70
C ARG A 254 3.98 -11.04 -12.26
N ASP A 255 4.43 -9.86 -12.68
CA ASP A 255 5.80 -9.62 -13.14
C ASP A 255 6.18 -8.14 -12.90
N ARG A 256 7.19 -7.63 -13.61
CA ARG A 256 7.66 -6.25 -13.47
C ARG A 256 6.65 -5.21 -14.01
N ALA A 257 5.79 -5.58 -14.95
CA ALA A 257 4.76 -4.71 -15.49
C ALA A 257 3.49 -4.72 -14.63
N PHE A 258 3.24 -5.82 -13.88
CA PHE A 258 2.03 -6.04 -13.08
C PHE A 258 2.42 -6.49 -11.67
N CYS A 259 2.53 -5.54 -10.75
CA CYS A 259 3.04 -5.82 -9.40
C CYS A 259 2.24 -5.17 -8.26
N PHE A 260 1.22 -4.36 -8.56
CA PHE A 260 0.43 -3.67 -7.56
C PHE A 260 -0.76 -4.50 -7.14
N TYR A 261 -0.62 -5.17 -6.00
CA TYR A 261 -1.66 -5.95 -5.33
C TYR A 261 -1.62 -5.68 -3.84
N TYR A 262 -2.76 -5.60 -3.20
CA TYR A 262 -2.87 -5.71 -1.76
C TYR A 262 -2.76 -7.18 -1.40
N GLU A 263 -1.71 -7.57 -0.68
CA GLU A 263 -1.53 -8.98 -0.27
C GLU A 263 -2.70 -9.46 0.60
N ASP A 264 -3.29 -8.58 1.42
CA ASP A 264 -4.51 -8.90 2.17
C ASP A 264 -5.69 -9.25 1.27
N SER A 265 -5.83 -8.57 0.13
CA SER A 265 -6.86 -8.90 -0.86
C SER A 265 -6.62 -10.25 -1.52
N LEU A 266 -5.37 -10.57 -1.82
CA LEU A 266 -5.00 -11.89 -2.35
C LEU A 266 -5.21 -12.99 -1.29
N ASP A 267 -4.89 -12.72 -0.04
CA ASP A 267 -5.11 -13.66 1.07
C ASP A 267 -6.61 -13.90 1.31
N LEU A 268 -7.44 -12.86 1.19
CA LEU A 268 -8.90 -13.04 1.28
C LEU A 268 -9.43 -13.94 0.14
N LEU A 269 -8.96 -13.76 -1.09
CA LEU A 269 -9.34 -14.66 -2.19
C LEU A 269 -8.95 -16.11 -1.90
N ARG A 270 -7.74 -16.36 -1.34
CA ARG A 270 -7.30 -17.70 -0.92
C ARG A 270 -8.20 -18.28 0.18
N GLN A 271 -8.54 -17.46 1.19
CA GLN A 271 -9.45 -17.86 2.27
C GLN A 271 -10.84 -18.26 1.75
N LEU A 272 -11.31 -17.61 0.68
CA LEU A 272 -12.59 -17.90 0.03
C LEU A 272 -12.51 -19.05 -1.00
N GLY A 273 -11.39 -19.76 -1.09
CA GLY A 273 -11.20 -20.96 -1.91
C GLY A 273 -10.51 -20.73 -3.24
N ALA A 274 -9.88 -19.55 -3.50
CA ALA A 274 -9.12 -19.36 -4.72
C ALA A 274 -7.72 -19.99 -4.64
N GLU A 275 -7.35 -20.75 -5.66
CA GLU A 275 -5.97 -21.06 -6.01
C GLU A 275 -5.44 -19.95 -6.93
N LEU A 276 -4.56 -19.09 -6.41
CA LEU A 276 -3.96 -18.00 -7.20
C LEU A 276 -2.75 -18.53 -7.97
N VAL A 277 -2.86 -18.55 -9.29
CA VAL A 277 -1.84 -19.05 -10.20
C VAL A 277 -1.15 -17.87 -10.89
N PRO A 278 0.08 -17.51 -10.51
CA PRO A 278 0.78 -16.39 -11.14
C PRO A 278 1.16 -16.73 -12.57
N PHE A 279 1.12 -15.72 -13.44
CA PHE A 279 1.67 -15.76 -14.79
C PHE A 279 2.29 -14.42 -15.15
N SER A 280 3.24 -14.42 -16.08
CA SER A 280 3.96 -13.23 -16.51
C SER A 280 3.55 -12.81 -17.91
N PRO A 281 2.79 -11.72 -18.08
CA PRO A 281 2.55 -11.15 -19.41
C PRO A 281 3.83 -10.81 -20.20
N LEU A 282 4.95 -10.58 -19.50
CA LEU A 282 6.25 -10.29 -20.12
C LEU A 282 7.01 -11.53 -20.60
N ALA A 283 6.71 -12.74 -20.06
CA ALA A 283 7.55 -13.90 -20.28
C ALA A 283 6.79 -15.15 -20.71
N ASP A 284 5.56 -15.35 -20.25
CA ASP A 284 4.78 -16.54 -20.53
C ASP A 284 4.07 -16.41 -21.89
N GLU A 285 4.09 -17.48 -22.67
CA GLU A 285 3.45 -17.51 -23.99
C GLU A 285 1.96 -17.81 -23.92
N LYS A 286 1.47 -18.35 -22.78
CA LYS A 286 0.07 -18.74 -22.60
C LYS A 286 -0.39 -18.56 -21.15
N LEU A 287 -1.69 -18.44 -20.96
CA LEU A 287 -2.32 -18.50 -19.64
C LEU A 287 -2.06 -19.87 -18.99
N PRO A 288 -1.99 -19.92 -17.64
CA PRO A 288 -1.91 -21.19 -16.91
C PRO A 288 -3.11 -22.08 -17.21
N ASP A 289 -2.87 -23.38 -17.31
CA ASP A 289 -3.93 -24.33 -17.61
C ASP A 289 -5.01 -24.37 -16.52
N GLY A 290 -6.27 -24.44 -16.91
CA GLY A 290 -7.42 -24.60 -16.01
C GLY A 290 -7.79 -23.38 -15.20
N VAL A 291 -7.29 -22.17 -15.53
CA VAL A 291 -7.77 -20.93 -14.89
C VAL A 291 -9.22 -20.64 -15.28
N GLN A 292 -10.00 -20.19 -14.30
CA GLN A 292 -11.44 -19.92 -14.43
C GLN A 292 -11.76 -18.43 -14.24
N GLY A 293 -10.75 -17.63 -13.94
CA GLY A 293 -10.83 -16.17 -13.83
C GLY A 293 -9.45 -15.54 -13.93
N LEU A 294 -9.41 -14.24 -14.21
CA LEU A 294 -8.19 -13.43 -14.33
C LEU A 294 -8.19 -12.27 -13.34
N TYR A 295 -7.04 -12.00 -12.76
CA TYR A 295 -6.79 -10.78 -12.00
C TYR A 295 -5.52 -10.09 -12.54
N LEU A 296 -5.72 -8.99 -13.26
CA LEU A 296 -4.70 -8.14 -13.86
C LEU A 296 -4.56 -6.90 -12.98
N GLY A 297 -3.63 -6.91 -12.05
CA GLY A 297 -3.40 -5.79 -11.12
C GLY A 297 -2.73 -4.60 -11.79
N GLY A 298 -2.51 -3.56 -11.00
CA GLY A 298 -1.76 -2.40 -11.43
C GLY A 298 -0.27 -2.65 -11.58
N GLY A 299 0.44 -1.61 -11.99
CA GLY A 299 1.87 -1.63 -12.21
C GLY A 299 2.30 -0.57 -13.22
N TYR A 300 3.33 -0.89 -13.99
CA TYR A 300 3.93 0.01 -14.98
C TYR A 300 4.02 -0.64 -16.36
N PRO A 301 2.89 -1.04 -16.99
CA PRO A 301 2.92 -1.69 -18.31
C PRO A 301 3.50 -0.77 -19.40
N GLU A 302 3.40 0.54 -19.24
CA GLU A 302 3.94 1.53 -20.17
C GLU A 302 5.47 1.45 -20.30
N LEU A 303 6.18 1.09 -19.24
CA LEU A 303 7.64 0.93 -19.27
C LEU A 303 8.05 -0.34 -20.04
N TYR A 304 7.13 -1.26 -20.21
CA TYR A 304 7.32 -2.54 -20.89
C TYR A 304 6.46 -2.71 -22.14
N ALA A 305 5.85 -1.64 -22.63
CA ALA A 305 4.85 -1.70 -23.69
C ALA A 305 5.38 -2.39 -24.96
N ALA A 306 6.64 -2.16 -25.35
CA ALA A 306 7.27 -2.85 -26.49
C ALA A 306 7.30 -4.37 -26.30
N ARG A 307 7.71 -4.84 -25.13
CA ARG A 307 7.81 -6.28 -24.83
C ARG A 307 6.43 -6.92 -24.68
N LEU A 308 5.47 -6.20 -24.10
CA LEU A 308 4.07 -6.66 -24.03
C LEU A 308 3.47 -6.76 -25.44
N GLU A 309 3.78 -5.82 -26.35
CA GLU A 309 3.35 -5.87 -27.75
C GLU A 309 3.87 -7.10 -28.48
N GLU A 310 5.12 -7.51 -28.26
CA GLU A 310 5.73 -8.70 -28.87
C GLU A 310 5.04 -10.00 -28.46
N ASN A 311 4.43 -10.07 -27.29
CA ASN A 311 3.76 -11.29 -26.80
C ASN A 311 2.34 -11.44 -27.42
N HIS A 312 2.30 -11.63 -28.74
CA HIS A 312 1.07 -11.74 -29.49
C HIS A 312 0.19 -12.91 -29.08
N THR A 313 0.80 -14.04 -28.72
CA THR A 313 0.08 -15.27 -28.39
C THR A 313 -0.73 -15.11 -27.13
N LEU A 314 -0.11 -14.66 -26.03
CA LEU A 314 -0.78 -14.45 -24.76
C LEU A 314 -1.83 -13.33 -24.84
N ARG A 315 -1.51 -12.21 -25.51
CA ARG A 315 -2.46 -11.10 -25.69
C ARG A 315 -3.73 -11.56 -26.40
N ARG A 316 -3.60 -12.35 -27.49
CA ARG A 316 -4.73 -12.93 -28.21
C ARG A 316 -5.53 -13.85 -27.30
N GLN A 317 -4.86 -14.75 -26.56
CA GLN A 317 -5.53 -15.66 -25.65
C GLN A 317 -6.32 -14.92 -24.57
N ILE A 318 -5.72 -13.88 -23.92
CA ILE A 318 -6.42 -13.05 -22.93
C ILE A 318 -7.66 -12.40 -23.55
N ARG A 319 -7.53 -11.80 -24.74
CA ARG A 319 -8.66 -11.21 -25.45
C ARG A 319 -9.78 -12.22 -25.70
N ASP A 320 -9.42 -13.39 -26.21
CA ASP A 320 -10.38 -14.41 -26.59
C ASP A 320 -11.13 -14.95 -25.36
N VAL A 321 -10.45 -15.18 -24.22
CA VAL A 321 -11.12 -15.64 -22.99
C VAL A 321 -11.97 -14.54 -22.35
N VAL A 322 -11.57 -13.26 -22.39
CA VAL A 322 -12.37 -12.13 -21.90
C VAL A 322 -13.66 -11.99 -22.75
N TYR A 323 -13.56 -12.08 -24.09
CA TYR A 323 -14.72 -12.06 -24.97
C TYR A 323 -15.61 -13.29 -24.79
N ALA A 324 -15.05 -14.44 -24.43
CA ALA A 324 -15.80 -15.64 -24.09
C ALA A 324 -16.49 -15.57 -22.70
N GLY A 325 -16.35 -14.46 -21.97
CA GLY A 325 -17.00 -14.22 -20.68
C GLY A 325 -16.26 -14.84 -19.50
N MET A 326 -14.95 -15.08 -19.59
CA MET A 326 -14.15 -15.44 -18.41
C MET A 326 -14.13 -14.25 -17.44
N PRO A 327 -14.51 -14.42 -16.17
CA PRO A 327 -14.47 -13.35 -15.19
C PRO A 327 -13.07 -12.73 -15.07
N CYS A 328 -13.00 -11.40 -15.20
CA CYS A 328 -11.74 -10.68 -15.22
C CYS A 328 -11.83 -9.38 -14.41
N ILE A 329 -10.87 -9.20 -13.50
CA ILE A 329 -10.60 -7.93 -12.82
C ILE A 329 -9.33 -7.34 -13.41
N ALA A 330 -9.39 -6.06 -13.83
CA ALA A 330 -8.25 -5.33 -14.37
C ALA A 330 -8.16 -3.92 -13.78
N GLU A 331 -7.17 -3.68 -12.93
CA GLU A 331 -6.98 -2.41 -12.24
C GLU A 331 -5.81 -1.63 -12.85
N CYS A 332 -5.99 -0.32 -13.11
CA CYS A 332 -4.97 0.64 -13.52
C CYS A 332 -4.09 0.11 -14.67
N GLY A 333 -2.87 -0.36 -14.39
CA GLY A 333 -2.00 -0.97 -15.40
C GLY A 333 -2.62 -2.18 -16.10
N GLY A 334 -3.35 -3.02 -15.37
CA GLY A 334 -4.12 -4.14 -15.94
C GLY A 334 -5.24 -3.68 -16.87
N PHE A 335 -5.93 -2.59 -16.52
CA PHE A 335 -6.89 -1.94 -17.40
C PHE A 335 -6.21 -1.41 -18.67
N MET A 336 -5.10 -0.67 -18.55
CA MET A 336 -4.33 -0.19 -19.69
C MET A 336 -3.93 -1.33 -20.64
N TYR A 337 -3.53 -2.48 -20.07
CA TYR A 337 -3.16 -3.66 -20.86
C TYR A 337 -4.34 -4.29 -21.60
N LEU A 338 -5.58 -4.19 -21.09
CA LEU A 338 -6.78 -4.66 -21.79
C LEU A 338 -7.23 -3.75 -22.92
N THR A 339 -6.80 -2.49 -22.98
CA THR A 339 -7.16 -1.53 -24.05
C THR A 339 -6.51 -1.91 -25.39
N GLN A 340 -6.81 -1.14 -26.43
CA GLN A 340 -6.22 -1.31 -27.76
C GLN A 340 -4.71 -1.04 -27.76
N GLY A 341 -4.26 -0.06 -26.96
CA GLY A 341 -2.86 0.31 -26.96
C GLY A 341 -2.39 1.12 -25.75
N ILE A 342 -1.06 1.20 -25.62
CA ILE A 342 -0.35 2.08 -24.71
C ILE A 342 0.71 2.82 -25.54
N ALA A 343 0.60 4.15 -25.66
CA ALA A 343 1.49 4.98 -26.48
C ALA A 343 1.63 4.48 -27.92
N GLY A 344 0.52 4.09 -28.55
CA GLY A 344 0.49 3.58 -29.93
C GLY A 344 1.01 2.15 -30.09
N ARG A 345 1.40 1.46 -29.02
CA ARG A 345 1.79 0.04 -29.05
C ARG A 345 0.61 -0.84 -28.73
N ALA A 346 0.38 -1.85 -29.58
CA ALA A 346 -0.76 -2.72 -29.46
C ALA A 346 -0.75 -3.54 -28.17
N MET A 347 -1.86 -3.51 -27.44
CA MET A 347 -2.10 -4.31 -26.22
C MET A 347 -3.11 -5.43 -26.49
N VAL A 348 -3.80 -5.91 -25.47
CA VAL A 348 -4.78 -7.02 -25.60
C VAL A 348 -5.89 -6.68 -26.59
N GLY A 349 -6.40 -5.44 -26.57
CA GLY A 349 -7.45 -4.99 -27.47
C GLY A 349 -8.83 -5.57 -27.15
N ALA A 350 -9.07 -5.95 -25.89
CA ALA A 350 -10.40 -6.37 -25.43
C ALA A 350 -11.32 -5.17 -25.14
N LEU A 351 -10.73 -4.02 -24.83
CA LEU A 351 -11.42 -2.75 -24.56
C LEU A 351 -10.97 -1.69 -25.55
N PRO A 352 -11.85 -0.73 -25.91
CA PRO A 352 -11.48 0.36 -26.79
C PRO A 352 -10.53 1.36 -26.12
N GLY A 353 -9.88 2.19 -26.94
CA GLY A 353 -9.02 3.29 -26.49
C GLY A 353 -7.53 2.95 -26.52
N ASP A 354 -6.74 4.00 -26.69
CA ASP A 354 -5.28 3.99 -26.54
C ASP A 354 -4.93 4.85 -25.32
N CYS A 355 -4.10 4.31 -24.45
CA CYS A 355 -3.64 5.03 -23.27
C CYS A 355 -2.41 5.89 -23.61
N PHE A 356 -2.38 7.11 -23.12
CA PHE A 356 -1.33 8.09 -23.37
C PHE A 356 -0.83 8.73 -22.10
N ASP A 357 0.45 9.11 -22.08
CA ASP A 357 1.04 9.89 -20.99
C ASP A 357 0.54 11.34 -21.05
N THR A 358 -0.02 11.82 -19.96
CA THR A 358 -0.49 13.22 -19.86
C THR A 358 0.62 14.19 -19.47
N GLY A 359 1.83 13.71 -19.18
CA GLY A 359 2.96 14.49 -18.70
C GLY A 359 2.78 15.07 -17.29
N LYS A 360 1.69 14.73 -16.60
CA LYS A 360 1.37 15.19 -15.25
C LYS A 360 0.54 14.16 -14.51
N LEU A 361 0.43 14.31 -13.20
CA LEU A 361 -0.46 13.49 -12.39
C LEU A 361 -1.92 13.85 -12.72
N THR A 362 -2.61 12.93 -13.40
CA THR A 362 -3.98 13.16 -13.91
C THR A 362 -5.01 13.01 -12.83
N ARG A 363 -4.93 11.91 -12.08
CA ARG A 363 -5.80 11.64 -10.94
C ARG A 363 -4.98 11.12 -9.77
N PHE A 364 -5.32 11.63 -8.61
CA PHE A 364 -4.65 11.26 -7.36
C PHE A 364 -5.60 11.31 -6.19
N GLY A 365 -5.59 10.29 -5.36
CA GLY A 365 -6.24 10.24 -4.06
C GLY A 365 -7.51 9.39 -4.03
N TYR A 366 -8.18 9.50 -2.92
CA TYR A 366 -9.36 8.69 -2.60
C TYR A 366 -10.60 9.14 -3.34
N ILE A 367 -11.44 8.16 -3.65
CA ILE A 367 -12.75 8.33 -4.25
C ILE A 367 -13.75 7.35 -3.62
N THR A 368 -15.02 7.72 -3.66
CA THR A 368 -16.13 6.78 -3.49
C THR A 368 -16.69 6.48 -4.88
N ALA A 369 -16.62 5.23 -5.30
CA ALA A 369 -17.16 4.79 -6.58
C ALA A 369 -18.55 4.15 -6.36
N THR A 370 -19.55 4.63 -7.09
CA THR A 370 -20.92 4.11 -7.05
C THR A 370 -21.21 3.34 -8.33
N ALA A 371 -21.55 2.06 -8.23
CA ALA A 371 -21.95 1.24 -9.36
C ALA A 371 -23.26 1.74 -9.96
N ARG A 372 -23.33 1.91 -11.29
CA ARG A 372 -24.51 2.42 -11.97
C ARG A 372 -25.50 1.31 -12.33
N GLU A 373 -24.99 0.11 -12.52
CA GLU A 373 -25.73 -1.09 -12.87
C GLU A 373 -25.15 -2.30 -12.13
N ASP A 374 -25.88 -3.39 -12.08
CA ASP A 374 -25.38 -4.67 -11.56
C ASP A 374 -24.20 -5.12 -12.44
N ASN A 375 -23.16 -5.62 -11.78
CA ASN A 375 -21.95 -6.04 -12.46
C ASN A 375 -21.19 -7.12 -11.65
N LEU A 376 -20.06 -7.60 -12.18
CA LEU A 376 -19.20 -8.63 -11.56
C LEU A 376 -18.95 -8.40 -10.06
N LEU A 377 -18.74 -7.16 -9.64
CA LEU A 377 -18.31 -6.83 -8.28
C LEU A 377 -19.42 -6.20 -7.43
N CYS A 378 -20.34 -5.46 -8.05
CA CYS A 378 -21.28 -4.61 -7.33
C CYS A 378 -22.70 -4.73 -7.90
N ARG A 379 -23.70 -4.47 -7.03
CA ARG A 379 -25.07 -4.21 -7.45
C ARG A 379 -25.26 -2.70 -7.68
N ALA A 380 -26.25 -2.33 -8.50
CA ALA A 380 -26.58 -0.95 -8.78
C ALA A 380 -26.78 -0.13 -7.49
N GLY A 381 -26.18 1.04 -7.42
CA GLY A 381 -26.20 1.93 -6.25
C GLY A 381 -25.22 1.57 -5.13
N GLU A 382 -24.56 0.43 -5.18
CA GLU A 382 -23.54 0.10 -4.18
C GLU A 382 -22.31 0.99 -4.30
N GLN A 383 -21.82 1.45 -3.14
CA GLN A 383 -20.63 2.28 -3.01
C GLN A 383 -19.42 1.47 -2.57
N VAL A 384 -18.25 1.80 -3.14
CA VAL A 384 -16.96 1.21 -2.80
C VAL A 384 -15.94 2.32 -2.62
N PRO A 385 -15.21 2.37 -1.48
CA PRO A 385 -14.06 3.24 -1.35
C PRO A 385 -12.92 2.71 -2.23
N MET A 386 -12.39 3.59 -3.04
CA MET A 386 -11.31 3.29 -4.00
C MET A 386 -10.27 4.41 -3.98
N HIS A 387 -9.17 4.22 -4.68
CA HIS A 387 -8.21 5.29 -4.93
C HIS A 387 -7.70 5.25 -6.36
N GLU A 388 -7.23 6.38 -6.86
CA GLU A 388 -6.55 6.51 -8.14
C GLU A 388 -5.19 7.18 -7.94
N PHE A 389 -4.19 6.70 -8.67
CA PHE A 389 -2.87 7.32 -8.76
C PHE A 389 -2.27 7.00 -10.12
N HIS A 390 -2.46 7.87 -11.11
CA HIS A 390 -1.95 7.62 -12.46
C HIS A 390 -1.60 8.92 -13.22
N HIS A 391 -0.57 8.81 -14.05
CA HIS A 391 -0.13 9.84 -15.00
C HIS A 391 -0.71 9.59 -16.39
N TRP A 392 -1.06 8.33 -16.68
CA TRP A 392 -1.64 7.91 -17.95
C TRP A 392 -3.16 8.11 -17.95
N ASP A 393 -3.72 8.39 -19.11
CA ASP A 393 -5.17 8.52 -19.28
C ASP A 393 -5.61 7.91 -20.63
N THR A 394 -6.91 7.81 -20.86
CA THR A 394 -7.51 7.34 -22.09
C THR A 394 -8.74 8.18 -22.39
N PRO A 395 -9.08 8.44 -23.70
CA PRO A 395 -10.33 9.11 -24.05
C PRO A 395 -11.56 8.25 -23.75
N GLN A 396 -11.37 6.97 -23.45
CA GLN A 396 -12.45 6.00 -23.20
C GLN A 396 -12.23 5.30 -21.84
N PRO A 397 -12.46 6.01 -20.71
CA PRO A 397 -12.22 5.45 -19.38
C PRO A 397 -13.35 4.53 -18.88
N GLY A 398 -14.41 4.31 -19.66
CA GLY A 398 -15.64 3.63 -19.25
C GLY A 398 -16.59 4.54 -18.45
N ASP A 399 -17.78 4.02 -18.13
CA ASP A 399 -18.82 4.78 -17.44
C ASP A 399 -19.67 3.95 -16.47
N ALA A 400 -19.25 2.73 -16.15
CA ALA A 400 -19.99 1.81 -15.30
C ALA A 400 -20.06 2.28 -13.83
N PHE A 401 -19.13 3.14 -13.42
CA PHE A 401 -19.13 3.73 -12.09
C PHE A 401 -19.15 5.26 -12.13
N GLY A 402 -19.86 5.86 -11.18
CA GLY A 402 -19.71 7.26 -10.83
C GLY A 402 -18.69 7.40 -9.71
N ALA A 403 -17.58 8.06 -9.96
CA ALA A 403 -16.54 8.34 -8.98
C ALA A 403 -16.75 9.73 -8.38
N GLU A 404 -16.60 9.85 -7.06
CA GLU A 404 -16.70 11.11 -6.33
C GLU A 404 -15.53 11.26 -5.36
N LYS A 405 -14.83 12.39 -5.42
CA LYS A 405 -13.81 12.76 -4.45
C LYS A 405 -14.44 13.35 -3.17
N PRO A 406 -13.74 13.30 -2.03
CA PRO A 406 -14.13 14.03 -0.83
C PRO A 406 -14.32 15.54 -1.05
N SER A 407 -13.72 16.11 -2.08
CA SER A 407 -13.89 17.52 -2.50
C SER A 407 -15.16 17.78 -3.32
N GLY A 408 -15.98 16.76 -3.61
CA GLY A 408 -17.17 16.86 -4.44
C GLY A 408 -16.91 16.78 -5.96
N LYS A 409 -15.66 16.66 -6.42
CA LYS A 409 -15.36 16.46 -7.85
C LYS A 409 -15.85 15.07 -8.28
N GLN A 410 -16.63 15.03 -9.38
CA GLN A 410 -17.23 13.80 -9.90
C GLN A 410 -16.80 13.52 -11.34
N TRP A 411 -16.77 12.24 -11.73
CA TRP A 411 -16.58 11.76 -13.09
C TRP A 411 -17.10 10.33 -13.24
N ARG A 412 -17.18 9.86 -14.48
CA ARG A 412 -17.47 8.47 -14.79
C ARG A 412 -16.18 7.71 -15.06
N CYS A 413 -16.14 6.43 -14.71
CA CYS A 413 -14.98 5.58 -14.89
C CYS A 413 -15.35 4.10 -14.93
N ALA A 414 -14.40 3.30 -15.37
CA ALA A 414 -14.40 1.85 -15.45
C ALA A 414 -15.45 1.26 -16.42
N TYR A 415 -15.07 0.16 -17.02
CA TYR A 415 -15.95 -0.80 -17.67
C TYR A 415 -16.34 -1.87 -16.66
N ALA A 416 -17.62 -2.23 -16.62
CA ALA A 416 -18.07 -3.35 -15.82
C ALA A 416 -19.25 -4.03 -16.49
N THR A 417 -19.21 -5.37 -16.45
CA THR A 417 -20.27 -6.29 -16.91
C THR A 417 -20.41 -7.41 -15.91
N ASP A 418 -21.26 -8.38 -16.15
CA ASP A 418 -21.38 -9.58 -15.29
C ASP A 418 -20.08 -10.38 -15.17
N THR A 419 -19.13 -10.19 -16.08
CA THR A 419 -17.87 -10.93 -16.13
C THR A 419 -16.61 -10.05 -16.14
N LEU A 420 -16.74 -8.74 -16.17
CA LEU A 420 -15.61 -7.82 -16.26
C LEU A 420 -15.72 -6.70 -15.23
N TYR A 421 -14.60 -6.35 -14.61
CA TYR A 421 -14.30 -5.03 -14.06
C TYR A 421 -12.97 -4.57 -14.64
N ALA A 422 -12.90 -3.40 -15.26
CA ALA A 422 -11.67 -2.82 -15.79
C ALA A 422 -11.67 -1.29 -15.68
N GLY A 423 -10.71 -0.71 -14.96
CA GLY A 423 -10.63 0.73 -14.77
C GLY A 423 -9.37 1.18 -14.08
N PHE A 424 -9.12 2.50 -14.04
CA PHE A 424 -8.01 3.08 -13.28
C PHE A 424 -8.17 2.96 -11.76
N PRO A 425 -9.39 3.03 -11.17
CA PRO A 425 -9.54 2.92 -9.73
C PRO A 425 -9.10 1.57 -9.19
N HIS A 426 -8.39 1.64 -8.05
CA HIS A 426 -7.99 0.50 -7.25
C HIS A 426 -8.92 0.36 -6.04
N PHE A 427 -9.21 -0.86 -5.64
CA PHE A 427 -10.00 -1.17 -4.46
C PHE A 427 -9.31 -2.21 -3.58
N HIS A 428 -9.78 -2.34 -2.35
CA HIS A 428 -9.32 -3.35 -1.42
C HIS A 428 -10.49 -4.25 -1.02
N PHE A 429 -10.37 -5.57 -1.17
CA PHE A 429 -11.50 -6.47 -0.91
C PHE A 429 -12.02 -6.43 0.53
N TYR A 430 -11.18 -6.15 1.53
CA TYR A 430 -11.65 -5.96 2.90
C TYR A 430 -12.50 -4.71 3.10
N ALA A 431 -12.47 -3.75 2.19
CA ALA A 431 -13.41 -2.63 2.22
C ALA A 431 -14.86 -3.06 1.92
N LYS A 432 -15.01 -4.14 1.13
CA LYS A 432 -16.30 -4.74 0.76
C LYS A 432 -16.11 -6.21 0.40
N PRO A 433 -16.03 -7.13 1.40
CA PRO A 433 -15.67 -8.53 1.15
C PRO A 433 -16.59 -9.29 0.19
N VAL A 434 -17.85 -8.86 0.06
CA VAL A 434 -18.81 -9.46 -0.89
C VAL A 434 -18.35 -9.33 -2.35
N MET A 435 -17.50 -8.35 -2.70
CA MET A 435 -16.92 -8.23 -4.05
C MET A 435 -16.05 -9.43 -4.39
N ALA A 436 -15.23 -9.89 -3.43
CA ALA A 436 -14.41 -11.09 -3.60
C ALA A 436 -15.29 -12.34 -3.79
N GLN A 437 -16.36 -12.46 -3.01
CA GLN A 437 -17.32 -13.57 -3.16
C GLN A 437 -17.97 -13.58 -4.54
N ARG A 438 -18.48 -12.43 -5.01
CA ARG A 438 -19.12 -12.31 -6.33
C ARG A 438 -18.17 -12.66 -7.46
N PHE A 439 -16.92 -12.17 -7.39
CA PHE A 439 -15.91 -12.53 -8.37
C PHE A 439 -15.66 -14.04 -8.41
N LEU A 440 -15.45 -14.67 -7.24
CA LEU A 440 -15.18 -16.10 -7.20
C LEU A 440 -16.39 -16.94 -7.57
N ALA A 441 -17.61 -16.53 -7.23
CA ALA A 441 -18.85 -17.19 -7.67
C ALA A 441 -19.00 -17.14 -9.20
N ALA A 442 -18.75 -15.99 -9.81
CA ALA A 442 -18.75 -15.89 -11.29
C ALA A 442 -17.70 -16.84 -11.90
N CYS A 443 -16.49 -16.93 -11.32
CA CYS A 443 -15.46 -17.87 -11.78
C CYS A 443 -15.89 -19.35 -11.65
N ARG A 444 -16.72 -19.69 -10.65
CA ARG A 444 -17.33 -21.02 -10.47
C ARG A 444 -18.57 -21.23 -11.31
N LYS A 445 -19.10 -20.19 -11.97
CA LYS A 445 -20.39 -20.18 -12.67
C LYS A 445 -21.58 -20.42 -11.72
N GLU A 446 -21.45 -19.93 -10.48
CA GLU A 446 -22.50 -19.95 -9.47
C GLU A 446 -23.35 -18.68 -9.59
N THR A 447 -24.66 -18.77 -9.31
CA THR A 447 -25.57 -17.61 -9.22
C THR A 447 -25.62 -17.16 -7.75
N LEU A 448 -25.35 -15.87 -7.49
CA LEU A 448 -25.45 -15.23 -6.17
C LEU A 448 -26.64 -14.28 -6.09
#